data_5eea27f4f5218f0eafc2f85e38635242
#
_entry.id   5eea27f4f5218f0eafc2f85e38635242
#
_cell.length_a   1.000
_cell.length_b   1.000
_cell.length_c   1.000
_cell.angle_alpha   90.00
_cell.angle_beta   90.00
_cell.angle_gamma   90.00
#
_symmetry.space_group_name_H-M   'P 1'
#
loop_
_entity.id
_entity.type
_entity.pdbx_description
1 polymer ?
#
loop_
_entity_poly.entity_id
_entity_poly.type
_entity_poly.pdbx_seq_one_letter_code
_entity_poly.pdbx_strand_id
1 'polypeptide(L)'
;MKEQVQRQLALSWGITPLMMPLAHSTDELIEMSTALAKENGYLHNGELAVVTAGVPVGVSGTTNMIKIHMVGNCLATGVGVGRENADVTSATGKACVCRTLEEVRAKFKPGMVLVVPSTSNEMLSYVRDAAALVVEEPGLNSHAAIAGKALLKPTVVGAAGATSHIRDGLMIAVDC
;
A
#
# COMPACT_ATOMS: atom_id res chain seq x y z
N MET A 1 28.15 -7.98 -4.78
CA MET A 1 28.24 -8.16 -6.25
C MET A 1 29.62 -7.69 -6.70
N LYS A 2 30.22 -8.28 -7.76
CA LYS A 2 31.51 -7.82 -8.26
C LYS A 2 31.29 -6.67 -9.25
N GLU A 3 32.08 -5.61 -9.19
CA GLU A 3 32.00 -4.45 -10.09
C GLU A 3 32.05 -4.83 -11.58
N GLN A 4 32.81 -5.88 -11.90
CA GLN A 4 32.88 -6.43 -13.26
C GLN A 4 31.50 -6.90 -13.76
N VAL A 5 30.70 -7.54 -12.91
CA VAL A 5 29.31 -8.01 -13.25
C VAL A 5 28.40 -6.81 -13.49
N GLN A 6 28.50 -5.77 -12.68
CA GLN A 6 27.75 -4.54 -12.89
C GLN A 6 28.04 -3.92 -14.26
N ARG A 7 29.33 -3.81 -14.62
CA ARG A 7 29.69 -3.28 -15.93
C ARG A 7 29.24 -4.14 -17.11
N GLN A 8 29.24 -5.47 -16.94
CA GLN A 8 28.71 -6.39 -17.96
C GLN A 8 27.19 -6.24 -18.13
N LEU A 9 26.44 -6.14 -17.03
CA LEU A 9 24.99 -5.96 -17.07
C LEU A 9 24.58 -4.60 -17.67
N ALA A 10 25.38 -3.56 -17.51
CA ALA A 10 25.13 -2.25 -18.11
C ALA A 10 25.12 -2.26 -19.65
N LEU A 11 25.67 -3.30 -20.28
CA LEU A 11 25.61 -3.51 -21.74
C LEU A 11 24.28 -4.14 -22.20
N SER A 12 23.46 -4.62 -21.28
CA SER A 12 22.17 -5.25 -21.60
C SER A 12 21.07 -4.21 -21.70
N TRP A 13 20.32 -4.26 -22.79
CA TRP A 13 19.21 -3.34 -23.01
C TRP A 13 18.14 -3.47 -21.93
N GLY A 14 17.64 -2.35 -21.43
CA GLY A 14 16.56 -2.32 -20.43
C GLY A 14 17.00 -2.69 -19.01
N ILE A 15 18.30 -2.79 -18.74
CA ILE A 15 18.85 -3.11 -17.42
C ILE A 15 19.63 -1.91 -16.86
N THR A 16 19.31 -1.48 -15.65
CA THR A 16 20.12 -0.54 -14.88
C THR A 16 20.71 -1.27 -13.68
N PRO A 17 21.99 -1.62 -13.71
CA PRO A 17 22.64 -2.40 -12.64
C PRO A 17 23.02 -1.50 -11.46
N LEU A 18 22.45 -1.78 -10.30
CA LEU A 18 22.77 -1.12 -9.04
C LEU A 18 23.59 -2.04 -8.13
N MET A 19 24.56 -1.47 -7.41
CA MET A 19 25.35 -2.19 -6.42
C MET A 19 24.67 -2.17 -5.07
N MET A 20 24.50 -3.35 -4.48
CA MET A 20 23.86 -3.53 -3.19
C MET A 20 24.72 -4.43 -2.29
N PRO A 21 24.78 -4.20 -0.97
CA PRO A 21 25.37 -5.15 -0.03
C PRO A 21 24.72 -6.53 -0.11
N LEU A 22 25.38 -7.52 0.46
CA LEU A 22 24.83 -8.88 0.50
C LEU A 22 23.67 -8.94 1.50
N ALA A 23 22.51 -9.37 1.03
CA ALA A 23 21.36 -9.64 1.90
C ALA A 23 21.43 -11.05 2.48
N HIS A 24 21.00 -11.23 3.72
CA HIS A 24 21.03 -12.50 4.44
C HIS A 24 19.67 -13.21 4.45
N SER A 25 18.61 -12.51 4.08
CA SER A 25 17.26 -13.07 3.96
C SER A 25 16.54 -12.54 2.72
N THR A 26 15.46 -13.22 2.34
CA THR A 26 14.63 -12.81 1.20
C THR A 26 13.94 -11.46 1.46
N ASP A 27 13.45 -11.24 2.69
CA ASP A 27 12.78 -9.99 3.04
C ASP A 27 13.78 -8.82 3.05
N GLU A 28 14.97 -9.01 3.64
CA GLU A 28 16.05 -8.03 3.58
C GLU A 28 16.45 -7.71 2.14
N LEU A 29 16.51 -8.72 1.26
CA LEU A 29 16.80 -8.53 -0.17
C LEU A 29 15.77 -7.61 -0.83
N ILE A 30 14.48 -7.82 -0.57
CA ILE A 30 13.40 -7.03 -1.13
C ILE A 30 13.44 -5.60 -0.61
N GLU A 31 13.57 -5.43 0.71
CA GLU A 31 13.64 -4.11 1.34
C GLU A 31 14.83 -3.30 0.84
N MET A 32 16.02 -3.88 0.83
CA MET A 32 17.23 -3.20 0.38
C MET A 32 17.17 -2.87 -1.11
N SER A 33 16.69 -3.78 -1.96
CA SER A 33 16.61 -3.55 -3.41
C SER A 33 15.58 -2.47 -3.77
N THR A 34 14.44 -2.46 -3.11
CA THR A 34 13.40 -1.44 -3.33
C THR A 34 13.81 -0.07 -2.77
N ALA A 35 14.48 -0.03 -1.61
CA ALA A 35 15.05 1.19 -1.05
C ALA A 35 16.10 1.80 -1.99
N LEU A 36 17.03 0.98 -2.49
CA LEU A 36 18.08 1.41 -3.42
C LEU A 36 17.50 1.93 -4.75
N ALA A 37 16.49 1.24 -5.28
CA ALA A 37 15.81 1.69 -6.50
C ALA A 37 15.09 3.03 -6.29
N LYS A 38 14.50 3.25 -5.12
CA LYS A 38 13.86 4.49 -4.73
C LYS A 38 14.86 5.64 -4.56
N GLU A 39 16.00 5.40 -3.90
CA GLU A 39 17.08 6.39 -3.74
C GLU A 39 17.65 6.86 -5.09
N ASN A 40 17.66 5.96 -6.08
CA ASN A 40 18.10 6.28 -7.43
C ASN A 40 16.99 6.80 -8.35
N GLY A 41 15.78 7.06 -7.84
CA GLY A 41 14.68 7.65 -8.59
C GLY A 41 13.95 6.71 -9.55
N TYR A 42 14.17 5.39 -9.46
CA TYR A 42 13.49 4.39 -10.29
C TYR A 42 12.15 3.96 -9.72
N LEU A 43 11.91 4.18 -8.42
CA LEU A 43 10.67 3.86 -7.73
C LEU A 43 10.22 5.01 -6.85
N HIS A 44 8.90 5.22 -6.76
CA HIS A 44 8.27 6.23 -5.91
C HIS A 44 7.32 5.59 -4.90
N ASN A 45 7.03 6.30 -3.82
CA ASN A 45 6.07 5.83 -2.82
C ASN A 45 4.69 5.63 -3.46
N GLY A 46 4.06 4.48 -3.18
CA GLY A 46 2.76 4.11 -3.72
C GLY A 46 2.81 3.36 -5.05
N GLU A 47 4.00 3.16 -5.63
CA GLU A 47 4.15 2.34 -6.84
C GLU A 47 4.25 0.85 -6.49
N LEU A 48 3.80 0.01 -7.43
CA LEU A 48 3.94 -1.44 -7.36
C LEU A 48 5.20 -1.86 -8.12
N ALA A 49 6.10 -2.54 -7.43
CA ALA A 49 7.28 -3.16 -8.02
C ALA A 49 7.09 -4.68 -8.11
N VAL A 50 7.44 -5.25 -9.26
CA VAL A 50 7.54 -6.70 -9.41
C VAL A 50 8.97 -7.12 -9.11
N VAL A 51 9.15 -7.84 -8.01
CA VAL A 51 10.45 -8.36 -7.58
C VAL A 51 10.58 -9.81 -7.98
N THR A 52 11.63 -10.14 -8.75
CA THR A 52 11.99 -11.52 -9.07
C THR A 52 13.30 -11.88 -8.40
N ALA A 53 13.36 -13.03 -7.74
CA ALA A 53 14.56 -13.47 -7.04
C ALA A 53 14.69 -15.00 -7.02
N GLY A 54 15.92 -15.45 -6.70
CA GLY A 54 16.20 -16.85 -6.40
C GLY A 54 16.20 -17.10 -4.89
N VAL A 55 15.46 -18.11 -4.44
CA VAL A 55 15.41 -18.55 -3.04
C VAL A 55 15.94 -19.99 -2.96
N PRO A 56 16.87 -20.29 -2.02
CA PRO A 56 17.49 -19.43 -1.02
C PRO A 56 18.47 -18.39 -1.60
N VAL A 57 18.60 -17.26 -0.88
CA VAL A 57 19.50 -16.16 -1.27
C VAL A 57 20.95 -16.66 -1.33
N GLY A 58 21.67 -16.25 -2.37
CA GLY A 58 23.10 -16.63 -2.55
C GLY A 58 23.32 -17.89 -3.37
N VAL A 59 22.29 -18.61 -3.78
CA VAL A 59 22.39 -19.74 -4.71
C VAL A 59 22.20 -19.23 -6.15
N SER A 60 23.24 -19.40 -6.96
CA SER A 60 23.23 -18.95 -8.36
C SER A 60 22.41 -19.88 -9.26
N GLY A 61 21.69 -19.31 -10.23
CA GLY A 61 21.02 -20.05 -11.31
C GLY A 61 19.56 -20.37 -11.08
N THR A 62 18.92 -19.91 -9.99
CA THR A 62 17.51 -20.12 -9.72
C THR A 62 16.75 -18.79 -9.58
N THR A 63 15.84 -18.50 -10.50
CA THR A 63 14.80 -17.47 -10.30
C THR A 63 13.50 -18.20 -10.11
N ASN A 64 13.09 -18.39 -8.86
CA ASN A 64 11.94 -19.21 -8.46
C ASN A 64 10.91 -18.46 -7.61
N MET A 65 11.07 -17.14 -7.46
CA MET A 65 10.15 -16.27 -6.73
C MET A 65 9.77 -15.07 -7.60
N ILE A 66 8.49 -14.75 -7.61
CA ILE A 66 7.94 -13.48 -8.11
C ILE A 66 7.09 -12.92 -6.99
N LYS A 67 7.36 -11.68 -6.56
CA LYS A 67 6.60 -10.98 -5.52
C LYS A 67 6.21 -9.59 -6.03
N ILE A 68 4.95 -9.25 -5.88
CA ILE A 68 4.48 -7.88 -6.05
C ILE A 68 4.72 -7.17 -4.72
N HIS A 69 5.46 -6.06 -4.77
CA HIS A 69 5.83 -5.28 -3.59
C HIS A 69 5.39 -3.83 -3.79
N MET A 70 4.63 -3.31 -2.82
CA MET A 70 4.28 -1.88 -2.81
C MET A 70 5.43 -1.08 -2.22
N VAL A 71 5.88 -0.08 -2.96
CA VAL A 71 7.00 0.79 -2.56
C VAL A 71 6.52 1.85 -1.58
N GLY A 72 7.09 1.87 -0.38
CA GLY A 72 6.81 2.89 0.63
C GLY A 72 6.54 2.32 2.01
N ASN A 73 6.39 3.22 2.98
CA ASN A 73 6.03 2.84 4.33
C ASN A 73 4.55 2.49 4.36
N CYS A 74 4.24 1.24 4.73
CA CYS A 74 2.89 0.87 5.09
C CYS A 74 2.53 1.61 6.40
N LEU A 75 1.59 2.53 6.33
CA LEU A 75 1.20 3.37 7.48
C LEU A 75 0.23 2.63 8.41
N ALA A 76 -0.57 1.73 7.85
CA ALA A 76 -1.50 0.88 8.59
C ALA A 76 -1.83 -0.37 7.76
N THR A 77 -2.02 -1.50 8.41
CA THR A 77 -2.43 -2.76 7.81
C THR A 77 -3.76 -3.21 8.39
N GLY A 78 -4.58 -3.84 7.57
CA GLY A 78 -5.88 -4.36 7.98
C GLY A 78 -6.37 -5.43 7.00
N VAL A 79 -7.64 -5.74 7.06
CA VAL A 79 -8.30 -6.69 6.16
C VAL A 79 -8.99 -5.92 5.06
N GLY A 80 -8.61 -6.15 3.81
CA GLY A 80 -9.26 -5.57 2.63
C GLY A 80 -10.65 -6.15 2.40
N VAL A 81 -11.60 -5.27 2.09
CA VAL A 81 -12.98 -5.61 1.74
C VAL A 81 -13.25 -5.16 0.32
N GLY A 82 -13.74 -6.05 -0.52
CA GLY A 82 -14.03 -5.72 -1.93
C GLY A 82 -13.38 -6.65 -2.96
N ARG A 83 -12.55 -7.60 -2.52
CA ARG A 83 -11.82 -8.54 -3.39
C ARG A 83 -12.68 -9.36 -4.36
N GLU A 84 -13.97 -9.45 -4.15
CA GLU A 84 -14.88 -10.25 -5.00
C GLU A 84 -15.20 -9.55 -6.34
N ASN A 85 -14.98 -8.23 -6.44
CA ASN A 85 -15.13 -7.47 -7.69
C ASN A 85 -13.76 -6.93 -8.10
N ALA A 86 -13.15 -7.57 -9.07
CA ALA A 86 -11.77 -7.30 -9.55
C ALA A 86 -11.50 -5.86 -10.02
N ASP A 87 -12.53 -5.03 -10.19
CA ASP A 87 -12.38 -3.69 -10.77
C ASP A 87 -12.11 -2.57 -9.74
N VAL A 88 -12.25 -2.83 -8.43
CA VAL A 88 -12.11 -1.79 -7.39
C VAL A 88 -11.30 -2.30 -6.21
N THR A 89 -10.01 -2.56 -6.44
CA THR A 89 -9.10 -3.06 -5.41
C THR A 89 -8.26 -1.98 -4.76
N SER A 90 -8.08 -0.84 -5.43
CA SER A 90 -7.23 0.23 -4.92
C SER A 90 -7.77 1.63 -5.24
N ALA A 91 -7.45 2.59 -4.41
CA ALA A 91 -7.71 4.01 -4.66
C ALA A 91 -6.66 4.88 -3.98
N THR A 92 -6.43 6.04 -4.58
CA THR A 92 -5.49 7.04 -4.08
C THR A 92 -6.24 8.34 -3.78
N GLY A 93 -5.90 8.98 -2.68
CA GLY A 93 -6.52 10.25 -2.31
C GLY A 93 -5.85 10.89 -1.09
N LYS A 94 -6.22 12.14 -0.81
CA LYS A 94 -5.78 12.79 0.43
C LYS A 94 -6.50 12.18 1.62
N ALA A 95 -5.76 11.81 2.66
CA ALA A 95 -6.33 11.30 3.90
C ALA A 95 -7.15 12.39 4.60
N CYS A 96 -8.38 12.06 4.96
CA CYS A 96 -9.20 12.82 5.88
C CYS A 96 -9.29 12.02 7.18
N VAL A 97 -8.43 12.35 8.13
CA VAL A 97 -8.34 11.65 9.41
C VAL A 97 -9.28 12.32 10.41
N CYS A 98 -10.30 11.56 10.83
CA CYS A 98 -11.33 12.05 11.73
C CYS A 98 -11.63 11.02 12.81
N ARG A 99 -11.88 11.49 14.03
CA ARG A 99 -12.24 10.65 15.17
C ARG A 99 -13.73 10.73 15.49
N THR A 100 -14.38 11.81 15.04
CA THR A 100 -15.80 12.05 15.29
C THR A 100 -16.54 12.41 13.99
N LEU A 101 -17.86 12.25 13.99
CA LEU A 101 -18.69 12.65 12.86
C LEU A 101 -18.62 14.18 12.59
N GLU A 102 -18.47 14.97 13.64
CA GLU A 102 -18.36 16.43 13.52
C GLU A 102 -17.09 16.84 12.76
N GLU A 103 -15.98 16.15 13.04
CA GLU A 103 -14.75 16.32 12.28
C GLU A 103 -14.90 15.93 10.81
N VAL A 104 -15.62 14.84 10.52
CA VAL A 104 -15.93 14.44 9.13
C VAL A 104 -16.73 15.52 8.43
N ARG A 105 -17.76 16.06 9.08
CA ARG A 105 -18.57 17.17 8.54
C ARG A 105 -17.77 18.42 8.23
N ALA A 106 -16.77 18.72 9.06
CA ALA A 106 -15.96 19.93 8.94
C ALA A 106 -14.83 19.81 7.89
N LYS A 107 -14.21 18.62 7.75
CA LYS A 107 -12.96 18.43 6.98
C LYS A 107 -13.13 17.67 5.68
N PHE A 108 -14.10 16.77 5.60
CA PHE A 108 -14.23 15.87 4.46
C PHE A 108 -14.58 16.61 3.17
N LYS A 109 -13.95 16.21 2.09
CA LYS A 109 -14.28 16.62 0.71
C LYS A 109 -14.38 15.39 -0.18
N PRO A 110 -15.27 15.38 -1.18
CA PRO A 110 -15.38 14.28 -2.13
C PRO A 110 -14.03 13.91 -2.75
N GLY A 111 -13.77 12.61 -2.90
CA GLY A 111 -12.52 12.08 -3.44
C GLY A 111 -11.39 11.93 -2.41
N MET A 112 -11.59 12.26 -1.15
CA MET A 112 -10.63 11.97 -0.08
C MET A 112 -10.74 10.52 0.39
N VAL A 113 -9.66 10.00 0.98
CA VAL A 113 -9.68 8.73 1.71
C VAL A 113 -10.12 9.02 3.14
N LEU A 114 -11.24 8.44 3.54
CA LEU A 114 -11.79 8.61 4.88
C LEU A 114 -11.11 7.64 5.86
N VAL A 115 -10.45 8.19 6.89
CA VAL A 115 -9.75 7.42 7.94
C VAL A 115 -10.42 7.69 9.27
N VAL A 116 -11.10 6.68 9.83
CA VAL A 116 -11.94 6.83 11.05
C VAL A 116 -11.80 5.60 11.97
N PRO A 117 -12.07 5.74 13.28
CA PRO A 117 -12.07 4.59 14.19
C PRO A 117 -13.19 3.59 13.87
N SER A 118 -14.38 4.08 13.57
CA SER A 118 -15.59 3.29 13.22
C SER A 118 -16.52 4.11 12.34
N THR A 119 -17.48 3.46 11.70
CA THR A 119 -18.49 4.13 10.86
C THR A 119 -19.90 3.96 11.43
N SER A 120 -20.77 4.90 11.11
CA SER A 120 -22.19 4.86 11.45
C SER A 120 -23.07 5.16 10.22
N ASN A 121 -24.37 4.92 10.35
CA ASN A 121 -25.33 5.23 9.28
C ASN A 121 -25.29 6.70 8.83
N GLU A 122 -24.99 7.61 9.74
CA GLU A 122 -24.87 9.04 9.43
C GLU A 122 -23.65 9.38 8.55
N MET A 123 -22.67 8.47 8.49
CA MET A 123 -21.47 8.63 7.67
C MET A 123 -21.62 8.07 6.25
N LEU A 124 -22.72 7.39 5.91
CA LEU A 124 -22.89 6.72 4.61
C LEU A 124 -22.74 7.65 3.40
N SER A 125 -23.21 8.90 3.52
CA SER A 125 -23.05 9.90 2.45
C SER A 125 -21.57 10.21 2.20
N TYR A 126 -20.76 10.33 3.25
CA TYR A 126 -19.32 10.58 3.16
C TYR A 126 -18.58 9.36 2.64
N VAL A 127 -18.94 8.15 3.05
CA VAL A 127 -18.37 6.89 2.53
C VAL A 127 -18.63 6.76 1.04
N ARG A 128 -19.83 7.11 0.57
CA ARG A 128 -20.17 7.09 -0.86
C ARG A 128 -19.32 8.04 -1.68
N ASP A 129 -19.03 9.23 -1.16
CA ASP A 129 -18.29 10.27 -1.84
C ASP A 129 -16.76 10.15 -1.63
N ALA A 130 -16.32 9.24 -0.75
CA ALA A 130 -14.91 8.94 -0.51
C ALA A 130 -14.28 8.15 -1.66
N ALA A 131 -12.96 8.33 -1.87
CA ALA A 131 -12.17 7.50 -2.77
C ALA A 131 -11.97 6.10 -2.19
N ALA A 132 -11.69 6.01 -0.89
CA ALA A 132 -11.54 4.77 -0.13
C ALA A 132 -11.86 4.99 1.35
N LEU A 133 -12.00 3.89 2.09
CA LEU A 133 -12.30 3.87 3.51
C LEU A 133 -11.25 3.07 4.28
N VAL A 134 -10.71 3.65 5.35
CA VAL A 134 -9.79 2.99 6.28
C VAL A 134 -10.38 3.09 7.69
N VAL A 135 -10.60 1.94 8.33
CA VAL A 135 -11.31 1.87 9.62
C VAL A 135 -10.52 1.01 10.61
N GLU A 136 -10.39 1.51 11.85
CA GLU A 136 -9.71 0.78 12.92
C GLU A 136 -10.54 -0.39 13.44
N GLU A 137 -11.88 -0.26 13.42
CA GLU A 137 -12.80 -1.31 13.86
C GLU A 137 -12.60 -2.57 13.02
N PRO A 138 -12.32 -3.73 13.67
CA PRO A 138 -12.11 -4.98 12.97
C PRO A 138 -13.44 -5.67 12.60
N GLY A 139 -13.36 -6.53 11.58
CA GLY A 139 -14.44 -7.46 11.24
C GLY A 139 -15.06 -7.22 9.89
N LEU A 140 -15.17 -8.30 9.11
CA LEU A 140 -15.80 -8.30 7.78
C LEU A 140 -17.33 -8.10 7.82
N ASN A 141 -17.93 -8.21 9.00
CA ASN A 141 -19.35 -7.93 9.25
C ASN A 141 -19.56 -6.57 9.94
N SER A 142 -18.50 -5.74 10.08
CA SER A 142 -18.63 -4.39 10.60
C SER A 142 -19.45 -3.51 9.66
N HIS A 143 -20.02 -2.43 10.20
CA HIS A 143 -20.77 -1.46 9.39
C HIS A 143 -19.92 -0.92 8.23
N ALA A 144 -18.63 -0.64 8.47
CA ALA A 144 -17.70 -0.18 7.47
C ALA A 144 -17.49 -1.19 6.33
N ALA A 145 -17.33 -2.48 6.66
CA ALA A 145 -17.16 -3.55 5.68
C ALA A 145 -18.41 -3.70 4.79
N ILE A 146 -19.59 -3.70 5.41
CA ILE A 146 -20.87 -3.81 4.69
C ILE A 146 -21.08 -2.59 3.79
N ALA A 147 -20.86 -1.38 4.31
CA ALA A 147 -21.01 -0.14 3.54
C ALA A 147 -20.01 -0.06 2.38
N GLY A 148 -18.75 -0.40 2.63
CA GLY A 148 -17.71 -0.42 1.59
C GLY A 148 -18.02 -1.39 0.45
N LYS A 149 -18.48 -2.59 0.79
CA LYS A 149 -18.89 -3.60 -0.19
C LYS A 149 -20.13 -3.16 -1.00
N ALA A 150 -21.14 -2.62 -0.32
CA ALA A 150 -22.39 -2.15 -0.96
C ALA A 150 -22.15 -0.94 -1.89
N LEU A 151 -21.21 -0.07 -1.53
CA LEU A 151 -20.88 1.14 -2.30
C LEU A 151 -19.72 0.94 -3.27
N LEU A 152 -19.20 -0.27 -3.39
CA LEU A 152 -18.05 -0.64 -4.24
C LEU A 152 -16.83 0.27 -3.98
N LYS A 153 -16.51 0.51 -2.71
CA LYS A 153 -15.36 1.33 -2.30
C LYS A 153 -14.24 0.46 -1.75
N PRO A 154 -12.98 0.70 -2.17
CA PRO A 154 -11.83 0.08 -1.51
C PRO A 154 -11.90 0.38 -0.02
N THR A 155 -11.97 -0.67 0.80
CA THR A 155 -12.18 -0.53 2.24
C THR A 155 -11.23 -1.45 2.98
N VAL A 156 -10.49 -0.90 3.94
CA VAL A 156 -9.64 -1.63 4.87
C VAL A 156 -10.24 -1.52 6.26
N VAL A 157 -10.54 -2.66 6.88
CA VAL A 157 -11.05 -2.74 8.26
C VAL A 157 -10.00 -3.37 9.18
N GLY A 158 -10.05 -3.06 10.48
CA GLY A 158 -9.08 -3.55 11.45
C GLY A 158 -7.70 -2.90 11.32
N ALA A 159 -7.62 -1.71 10.72
CA ALA A 159 -6.38 -0.95 10.59
C ALA A 159 -6.03 -0.26 11.93
N ALA A 160 -5.59 -1.05 12.90
CA ALA A 160 -5.32 -0.58 14.25
C ALA A 160 -4.35 0.62 14.28
N GLY A 161 -4.72 1.70 14.94
CA GLY A 161 -3.91 2.91 15.06
C GLY A 161 -3.83 3.77 13.80
N ALA A 162 -4.62 3.49 12.77
CA ALA A 162 -4.61 4.25 11.51
C ALA A 162 -4.84 5.75 11.73
N THR A 163 -5.76 6.12 12.63
CA THR A 163 -6.02 7.54 12.95
C THR A 163 -4.87 8.25 13.65
N SER A 164 -3.90 7.51 14.18
CA SER A 164 -2.71 8.04 14.86
C SER A 164 -1.46 8.00 13.97
N HIS A 165 -1.36 7.02 13.08
CA HIS A 165 -0.21 6.82 12.20
C HIS A 165 -0.34 7.61 10.90
N ILE A 166 -1.55 7.78 10.39
CA ILE A 166 -1.81 8.52 9.16
C ILE A 166 -2.00 9.99 9.49
N ARG A 167 -1.24 10.86 8.84
CA ARG A 167 -1.39 12.32 9.00
C ARG A 167 -2.53 12.82 8.12
N ASP A 168 -3.34 13.72 8.67
CA ASP A 168 -4.41 14.41 7.95
C ASP A 168 -3.85 15.18 6.75
N GLY A 169 -4.51 15.09 5.60
CA GLY A 169 -4.09 15.72 4.35
C GLY A 169 -2.96 15.03 3.58
N LEU A 170 -2.36 13.96 4.11
CA LEU A 170 -1.33 13.20 3.41
C LEU A 170 -1.94 12.46 2.20
N MET A 171 -1.23 12.44 1.07
CA MET A 171 -1.62 11.60 -0.07
C MET A 171 -1.32 10.15 0.25
N ILE A 172 -2.32 9.29 0.24
CA ILE A 172 -2.19 7.86 0.54
C ILE A 172 -2.85 7.02 -0.54
N ALA A 173 -2.31 5.82 -0.73
CA ALA A 173 -2.93 4.76 -1.52
C ALA A 173 -3.52 3.72 -0.55
N VAL A 174 -4.72 3.27 -0.84
CA VAL A 174 -5.40 2.17 -0.15
C VAL A 174 -5.50 1.02 -1.13
N ASP A 175 -4.98 -0.14 -0.74
CA ASP A 175 -5.02 -1.38 -1.50
C ASP A 175 -5.70 -2.47 -0.66
N CYS A 176 -6.67 -3.21 -1.26
CA CYS A 176 -7.56 -4.16 -0.57
C CYS A 176 -7.38 -5.59 -1.07
#